data_c32c1086f0e8d6fa31e07354d49bce97
#
_entry.id   c32c1086f0e8d6fa31e07354d49bce97
#
_cell.length_a   1.000
_cell.length_b   1.000
_cell.length_c   1.000
_cell.angle_alpha   90.00
_cell.angle_beta   90.00
_cell.angle_gamma   90.00
#
_symmetry.space_group_name_H-M   'P 1'
#
loop_
_entity.id
_entity.type
_entity.pdbx_description
1 polymer ?
#
loop_
_entity_poly.entity_id
_entity_poly.type
_entity_poly.pdbx_seq_one_letter_code
_entity_poly.pdbx_strand_id
1 'polypeptide(L)'
;MDLGIKGKRALVCAGSKGLGKGCATALAEAGVDLVLNARGAEALEATAAELRGFGVNVTTVAADVSTDAGRAALIEASQGVDILVNNAGGPPPGLWSDWDRDDFIAALDANMLAPIALIKALIPAMMDAGWGRVVNITSVSVKSPVPQLGLSNSARAGLTGYVAGTSRQVAQRGVIINNLLPGIHATDRAISLDRTVSKAQGISMDEATAQRTATIPAGRYGTPEEFGATCAFLCSQHAGYIVGQNILLDGGATNTTL
;
A
#
# COMPACT_ATOMS: atom_id res chain seq x y z
N MET A 1 12.65 -9.18 -16.87
CA MET A 1 13.15 -7.77 -16.96
C MET A 1 13.96 -7.49 -15.71
N ASP A 2 15.19 -7.03 -15.84
CA ASP A 2 15.95 -6.53 -14.69
C ASP A 2 15.35 -5.16 -14.28
N LEU A 3 14.93 -5.03 -13.03
CA LEU A 3 14.33 -3.79 -12.51
C LEU A 3 15.38 -2.73 -12.15
N GLY A 4 16.66 -3.09 -12.09
CA GLY A 4 17.78 -2.18 -11.74
C GLY A 4 17.74 -1.68 -10.29
N ILE A 5 17.17 -2.48 -9.37
CA ILE A 5 17.01 -2.11 -7.94
C ILE A 5 17.69 -3.10 -6.98
N LYS A 6 18.43 -4.07 -7.49
CA LYS A 6 19.21 -5.00 -6.66
C LYS A 6 20.20 -4.22 -5.77
N GLY A 7 20.24 -4.60 -4.49
CA GLY A 7 21.08 -3.95 -3.47
C GLY A 7 20.52 -2.62 -2.94
N LYS A 8 19.36 -2.17 -3.43
CA LYS A 8 18.59 -1.09 -2.82
C LYS A 8 17.98 -1.54 -1.50
N ARG A 9 17.51 -0.58 -0.69
CA ARG A 9 16.86 -0.84 0.59
C ARG A 9 15.47 -0.21 0.64
N ALA A 10 14.46 -0.95 1.09
CA ALA A 10 13.07 -0.50 1.11
C ALA A 10 12.46 -0.57 2.52
N LEU A 11 11.69 0.46 2.90
CA LEU A 11 10.69 0.36 3.97
C LEU A 11 9.36 -0.07 3.37
N VAL A 12 8.79 -1.18 3.88
CA VAL A 12 7.45 -1.64 3.51
C VAL A 12 6.55 -1.65 4.74
N CYS A 13 5.57 -0.75 4.78
CA CYS A 13 4.58 -0.66 5.85
C CYS A 13 3.47 -1.71 5.67
N ALA A 14 2.93 -2.22 6.79
CA ALA A 14 1.93 -3.29 6.85
C ALA A 14 2.30 -4.49 5.96
N GLY A 15 3.58 -4.89 6.01
CA GLY A 15 4.17 -5.89 5.13
C GLY A 15 3.99 -7.34 5.57
N SER A 16 3.32 -7.62 6.69
CA SER A 16 3.19 -8.99 7.21
C SER A 16 2.15 -9.86 6.51
N LYS A 17 1.26 -9.28 5.68
CA LYS A 17 0.23 -10.01 4.93
C LYS A 17 -0.38 -9.19 3.80
N GLY A 18 -1.21 -9.84 2.98
CA GLY A 18 -1.99 -9.20 1.91
C GLY A 18 -1.11 -8.43 0.92
N LEU A 19 -1.57 -7.25 0.50
CA LEU A 19 -0.90 -6.45 -0.53
C LEU A 19 0.50 -5.98 -0.11
N GLY A 20 0.68 -5.62 1.18
CA GLY A 20 1.97 -5.23 1.72
C GLY A 20 2.99 -6.37 1.65
N LYS A 21 2.59 -7.61 2.00
CA LYS A 21 3.42 -8.80 1.85
C LYS A 21 3.75 -9.05 0.36
N GLY A 22 2.77 -8.93 -0.54
CA GLY A 22 3.00 -9.05 -1.98
C GLY A 22 4.04 -8.06 -2.49
N CYS A 23 3.98 -6.79 -2.06
CA CYS A 23 4.99 -5.78 -2.40
C CYS A 23 6.37 -6.14 -1.84
N ALA A 24 6.44 -6.56 -0.57
CA ALA A 24 7.69 -6.97 0.07
C ALA A 24 8.32 -8.17 -0.63
N THR A 25 7.52 -9.17 -1.01
CA THR A 25 7.97 -10.36 -1.75
C THR A 25 8.58 -9.96 -3.10
N ALA A 26 7.87 -9.18 -3.90
CA ALA A 26 8.35 -8.77 -5.21
C ALA A 26 9.64 -7.91 -5.14
N LEU A 27 9.78 -7.09 -4.11
CA LEU A 27 11.02 -6.33 -3.86
C LEU A 27 12.16 -7.25 -3.41
N ALA A 28 11.90 -8.23 -2.53
CA ALA A 28 12.89 -9.22 -2.10
C ALA A 28 13.38 -10.08 -3.27
N GLU A 29 12.49 -10.56 -4.14
CA GLU A 29 12.80 -11.27 -5.39
C GLU A 29 13.69 -10.44 -6.33
N ALA A 30 13.50 -9.11 -6.33
CA ALA A 30 14.36 -8.19 -7.08
C ALA A 30 15.70 -7.87 -6.38
N GLY A 31 16.00 -8.51 -5.24
CA GLY A 31 17.25 -8.34 -4.50
C GLY A 31 17.33 -7.07 -3.66
N VAL A 32 16.18 -6.55 -3.20
CA VAL A 32 16.07 -5.36 -2.34
C VAL A 32 16.07 -5.77 -0.87
N ASP A 33 16.95 -5.19 -0.05
CA ASP A 33 16.93 -5.34 1.39
C ASP A 33 15.71 -4.63 2.01
N LEU A 34 15.13 -5.20 3.07
CA LEU A 34 13.87 -4.73 3.59
C LEU A 34 13.95 -4.26 5.06
N VAL A 35 13.28 -3.16 5.34
CA VAL A 35 12.73 -2.84 6.65
C VAL A 35 11.23 -3.15 6.56
N LEU A 36 10.80 -4.21 7.25
CA LEU A 36 9.43 -4.69 7.20
C LEU A 36 8.68 -4.26 8.46
N ASN A 37 7.53 -3.61 8.29
CA ASN A 37 6.70 -3.16 9.40
C ASN A 37 5.33 -3.83 9.42
N ALA A 38 4.87 -4.17 10.61
CA ALA A 38 3.47 -4.45 10.95
C ALA A 38 3.27 -4.30 12.47
N ARG A 39 2.00 -4.33 12.93
CA ARG A 39 1.70 -4.26 14.37
C ARG A 39 1.96 -5.55 15.11
N GLY A 40 1.68 -6.70 14.49
CA GLY A 40 1.83 -8.03 15.09
C GLY A 40 3.22 -8.59 14.86
N ALA A 41 4.02 -8.74 15.92
CA ALA A 41 5.42 -9.18 15.83
C ALA A 41 5.56 -10.60 15.28
N GLU A 42 4.72 -11.55 15.70
CA GLU A 42 4.79 -12.95 15.29
C GLU A 42 4.58 -13.12 13.77
N ALA A 43 3.49 -12.59 13.22
CA ALA A 43 3.21 -12.65 11.79
C ALA A 43 4.24 -11.87 10.96
N LEU A 44 4.81 -10.79 11.53
CA LEU A 44 5.86 -10.00 10.92
C LEU A 44 7.15 -10.81 10.77
N GLU A 45 7.58 -11.47 11.84
CA GLU A 45 8.80 -12.28 11.83
C GLU A 45 8.65 -13.54 10.97
N ALA A 46 7.47 -14.18 10.97
CA ALA A 46 7.19 -15.29 10.06
C ALA A 46 7.36 -14.86 8.59
N THR A 47 6.79 -13.71 8.21
CA THR A 47 6.97 -13.17 6.86
C THR A 47 8.43 -12.80 6.59
N ALA A 48 9.13 -12.19 7.54
CA ALA A 48 10.54 -11.85 7.38
C ALA A 48 11.42 -13.09 7.15
N ALA A 49 11.13 -14.20 7.85
CA ALA A 49 11.84 -15.46 7.65
C ALA A 49 11.66 -16.00 6.23
N GLU A 50 10.44 -15.95 5.67
CA GLU A 50 10.20 -16.31 4.28
C GLU A 50 11.00 -15.42 3.31
N LEU A 51 10.98 -14.09 3.53
CA LEU A 51 11.64 -13.14 2.64
C LEU A 51 13.17 -13.23 2.67
N ARG A 52 13.77 -13.58 3.81
CA ARG A 52 15.21 -13.88 3.90
C ARG A 52 15.63 -15.05 3.00
N GLY A 53 14.71 -15.95 2.67
CA GLY A 53 14.92 -17.04 1.71
C GLY A 53 15.31 -16.58 0.29
N PHE A 54 15.01 -15.32 -0.08
CA PHE A 54 15.47 -14.71 -1.33
C PHE A 54 16.91 -14.18 -1.28
N GLY A 55 17.63 -14.34 -0.15
CA GLY A 55 19.02 -13.91 0.00
C GLY A 55 19.19 -12.41 0.28
N VAL A 56 18.15 -11.76 0.77
CA VAL A 56 18.14 -10.33 1.15
C VAL A 56 18.12 -10.16 2.67
N ASN A 57 18.59 -9.02 3.17
CA ASN A 57 18.49 -8.67 4.58
C ASN A 57 17.07 -8.17 4.89
N VAL A 58 16.49 -8.66 5.98
CA VAL A 58 15.17 -8.22 6.43
C VAL A 58 15.23 -7.85 7.91
N THR A 59 15.05 -6.56 8.19
CA THR A 59 14.87 -6.02 9.54
C THR A 59 13.38 -5.85 9.82
N THR A 60 12.90 -6.29 10.97
CA THR A 60 11.50 -6.18 11.39
C THR A 60 11.30 -5.05 12.40
N VAL A 61 10.21 -4.28 12.24
CA VAL A 61 9.81 -3.24 13.19
C VAL A 61 8.34 -3.43 13.54
N ALA A 62 8.07 -4.01 14.69
CA ALA A 62 6.70 -4.19 15.20
C ALA A 62 6.21 -2.87 15.81
N ALA A 63 5.50 -2.07 15.00
CA ALA A 63 5.05 -0.73 15.42
C ALA A 63 3.75 -0.32 14.70
N ASP A 64 2.95 0.52 15.36
CA ASP A 64 1.76 1.12 14.76
C ASP A 64 2.14 2.47 14.13
N VAL A 65 2.00 2.57 12.81
CA VAL A 65 2.30 3.80 12.04
C VAL A 65 1.40 4.98 12.40
N SER A 66 0.23 4.75 12.99
CA SER A 66 -0.68 5.81 13.40
C SER A 66 -0.20 6.56 14.66
N THR A 67 0.75 6.00 15.41
CA THR A 67 1.31 6.62 16.62
C THR A 67 2.64 7.34 16.36
N ASP A 68 2.90 8.41 17.10
CA ASP A 68 4.18 9.13 17.01
C ASP A 68 5.38 8.23 17.34
N ALA A 69 5.27 7.41 18.40
CA ALA A 69 6.32 6.49 18.80
C ALA A 69 6.59 5.43 17.74
N GLY A 70 5.53 4.89 17.12
CA GLY A 70 5.65 3.92 16.04
C GLY A 70 6.33 4.52 14.80
N ARG A 71 5.95 5.74 14.41
CA ARG A 71 6.61 6.44 13.30
C ARG A 71 8.07 6.76 13.61
N ALA A 72 8.38 7.20 14.84
CA ALA A 72 9.78 7.47 15.24
C ALA A 72 10.65 6.21 15.12
N ALA A 73 10.19 5.07 15.64
CA ALA A 73 10.91 3.79 15.52
C ALA A 73 11.11 3.37 14.04
N LEU A 74 10.10 3.56 13.19
CA LEU A 74 10.21 3.26 11.77
C LEU A 74 11.20 4.18 11.06
N ILE A 75 11.18 5.47 11.32
CA ILE A 75 12.10 6.44 10.73
C ILE A 75 13.54 6.11 11.14
N GLU A 76 13.77 5.79 12.41
CA GLU A 76 15.09 5.38 12.91
C GLU A 76 15.60 4.14 12.20
N ALA A 77 14.80 3.07 12.12
CA ALA A 77 15.17 1.82 11.46
C ALA A 77 15.34 1.96 9.94
N SER A 78 14.76 3.01 9.34
CA SER A 78 14.69 3.21 7.89
C SER A 78 15.66 4.30 7.39
N GLN A 79 16.64 4.71 8.19
CA GLN A 79 17.67 5.64 7.71
C GLN A 79 18.41 5.04 6.51
N GLY A 80 18.52 5.84 5.44
CA GLY A 80 19.21 5.42 4.22
C GLY A 80 18.43 4.45 3.32
N VAL A 81 17.08 4.32 3.49
CA VAL A 81 16.28 3.58 2.51
C VAL A 81 16.16 4.35 1.20
N ASP A 82 16.16 3.61 0.11
CA ASP A 82 15.97 4.11 -1.25
C ASP A 82 14.50 4.08 -1.68
N ILE A 83 13.72 3.18 -1.09
CA ILE A 83 12.34 2.89 -1.47
C ILE A 83 11.44 2.98 -0.23
N LEU A 84 10.27 3.61 -0.40
CA LEU A 84 9.22 3.66 0.62
C LEU A 84 7.90 3.12 0.02
N VAL A 85 7.36 2.06 0.61
CA VAL A 85 6.02 1.56 0.31
C VAL A 85 5.11 1.86 1.51
N ASN A 86 4.33 2.93 1.39
CA ASN A 86 3.31 3.27 2.37
C ASN A 86 2.08 2.40 2.22
N ASN A 87 1.68 1.76 3.30
CA ASN A 87 0.48 0.94 3.40
C ASN A 87 -0.03 0.94 4.84
N ALA A 88 -1.34 0.90 5.00
CA ALA A 88 -1.99 0.73 6.28
C ALA A 88 -3.33 0.00 6.13
N GLY A 89 -3.83 -0.58 7.20
CA GLY A 89 -5.17 -1.12 7.25
C GLY A 89 -6.20 -0.03 6.93
N GLY A 90 -7.21 -0.36 6.12
CA GLY A 90 -8.31 0.56 5.87
C GLY A 90 -9.21 0.68 7.11
N PRO A 91 -9.86 1.84 7.32
CA PRO A 91 -10.84 2.02 8.38
C PRO A 91 -12.06 1.12 8.17
N PRO A 92 -12.88 0.91 9.20
CA PRO A 92 -14.10 0.10 9.10
C PRO A 92 -15.09 0.75 8.10
N PRO A 93 -15.86 -0.08 7.37
CA PRO A 93 -16.99 0.42 6.58
C PRO A 93 -18.13 0.85 7.49
N GLY A 94 -19.01 1.72 7.00
CA GLY A 94 -20.20 2.16 7.71
C GLY A 94 -21.09 3.03 6.82
N LEU A 95 -22.19 3.55 7.39
CA LEU A 95 -23.06 4.52 6.77
C LEU A 95 -22.54 5.94 7.04
N TRP A 96 -22.97 6.90 6.27
CA TRP A 96 -22.58 8.31 6.42
C TRP A 96 -22.89 8.87 7.82
N SER A 97 -23.88 8.31 8.52
CA SER A 97 -24.32 8.71 9.86
C SER A 97 -23.59 8.01 11.01
N ASP A 98 -22.78 6.98 10.73
CA ASP A 98 -22.17 6.14 11.75
C ASP A 98 -20.85 6.71 12.29
N TRP A 99 -20.25 7.65 11.57
CA TRP A 99 -18.92 8.16 11.88
C TRP A 99 -18.96 9.51 12.54
N ASP A 100 -18.25 9.63 13.65
CA ASP A 100 -18.02 10.88 14.33
C ASP A 100 -16.65 11.53 13.93
N ARG A 101 -16.31 12.63 14.60
CA ARG A 101 -15.06 13.34 14.38
C ARG A 101 -13.84 12.47 14.68
N ASP A 102 -13.89 11.65 15.72
CA ASP A 102 -12.74 10.86 16.18
C ASP A 102 -12.46 9.70 15.21
N ASP A 103 -13.49 9.12 14.61
CA ASP A 103 -13.36 8.15 13.51
C ASP A 103 -12.65 8.76 12.30
N PHE A 104 -13.01 9.99 11.92
CA PHE A 104 -12.32 10.71 10.83
C PHE A 104 -10.87 11.00 11.19
N ILE A 105 -10.56 11.44 12.40
CA ILE A 105 -9.19 11.70 12.84
C ILE A 105 -8.37 10.42 12.79
N ALA A 106 -8.87 9.31 13.33
CA ALA A 106 -8.18 8.02 13.29
C ALA A 106 -7.91 7.54 11.85
N ALA A 107 -8.88 7.71 10.95
CA ALA A 107 -8.71 7.36 9.54
C ALA A 107 -7.67 8.24 8.83
N LEU A 108 -7.66 9.55 9.12
CA LEU A 108 -6.68 10.51 8.61
C LEU A 108 -5.28 10.19 9.13
N ASP A 109 -5.14 9.92 10.43
CA ASP A 109 -3.84 9.58 11.04
C ASP A 109 -3.22 8.36 10.36
N ALA A 110 -3.97 7.28 10.21
CA ALA A 110 -3.44 6.03 9.65
C ALA A 110 -3.22 6.09 8.12
N ASN A 111 -4.11 6.73 7.35
CA ASN A 111 -4.17 6.59 5.89
C ASN A 111 -3.77 7.86 5.11
N MET A 112 -3.45 8.97 5.80
CA MET A 112 -2.98 10.21 5.22
C MET A 112 -1.76 10.77 5.96
N LEU A 113 -1.87 11.05 7.26
CA LEU A 113 -0.83 11.76 8.00
C LEU A 113 0.40 10.89 8.27
N ALA A 114 0.23 9.60 8.58
CA ALA A 114 1.37 8.69 8.75
C ALA A 114 2.18 8.52 7.45
N PRO A 115 1.58 8.23 6.28
CA PRO A 115 2.30 8.27 5.00
C PRO A 115 3.02 9.59 4.74
N ILE A 116 2.37 10.73 4.99
CA ILE A 116 2.97 12.06 4.81
C ILE A 116 4.17 12.24 5.74
N ALA A 117 4.08 11.83 7.00
CA ALA A 117 5.18 11.92 7.95
C ALA A 117 6.40 11.10 7.52
N LEU A 118 6.18 9.86 7.05
CA LEU A 118 7.26 9.00 6.53
C LEU A 118 7.89 9.59 5.25
N ILE A 119 7.07 10.10 4.33
CA ILE A 119 7.52 10.80 3.12
C ILE A 119 8.43 11.98 3.52
N LYS A 120 7.98 12.84 4.42
CA LYS A 120 8.76 14.02 4.88
C LYS A 120 10.08 13.64 5.54
N ALA A 121 10.11 12.54 6.29
CA ALA A 121 11.29 12.11 7.01
C ALA A 121 12.35 11.44 6.11
N LEU A 122 11.91 10.66 5.10
CA LEU A 122 12.82 9.81 4.31
C LEU A 122 13.24 10.42 2.96
N ILE A 123 12.39 11.25 2.36
CA ILE A 123 12.69 11.87 1.05
C ILE A 123 13.96 12.76 1.05
N PRO A 124 14.30 13.54 2.08
CA PRO A 124 15.51 14.37 2.04
C PRO A 124 16.78 13.57 1.72
N ALA A 125 16.98 12.42 2.38
CA ALA A 125 18.12 11.54 2.10
C ALA A 125 18.09 10.96 0.67
N MET A 126 16.90 10.59 0.16
CA MET A 126 16.74 10.15 -1.23
C MET A 126 17.09 11.25 -2.22
N MET A 127 16.71 12.51 -1.95
CA MET A 127 17.04 13.67 -2.77
C MET A 127 18.53 13.96 -2.78
N ASP A 128 19.21 13.81 -1.65
CA ASP A 128 20.66 14.01 -1.55
C ASP A 128 21.44 12.90 -2.30
N ALA A 129 20.89 11.67 -2.29
CA ALA A 129 21.40 10.56 -3.09
C ALA A 129 21.08 10.68 -4.61
N GLY A 130 20.20 11.61 -5.01
CA GLY A 130 19.73 11.76 -6.39
C GLY A 130 18.86 10.62 -6.90
N TRP A 131 18.33 9.76 -5.99
CA TRP A 131 17.48 8.62 -6.34
C TRP A 131 16.54 8.25 -5.19
N GLY A 132 15.27 8.03 -5.50
CA GLY A 132 14.29 7.53 -4.55
C GLY A 132 12.99 7.11 -5.23
N ARG A 133 12.29 6.14 -4.62
CA ARG A 133 10.98 5.68 -5.08
C ARG A 133 10.01 5.62 -3.91
N VAL A 134 8.84 6.21 -4.09
CA VAL A 134 7.77 6.15 -3.10
C VAL A 134 6.50 5.64 -3.77
N VAL A 135 5.94 4.56 -3.24
CA VAL A 135 4.65 4.01 -3.67
C VAL A 135 3.68 4.07 -2.49
N ASN A 136 2.56 4.75 -2.66
CA ASN A 136 1.50 4.77 -1.66
C ASN A 136 0.39 3.81 -2.11
N ILE A 137 0.06 2.83 -1.30
CA ILE A 137 -1.08 1.95 -1.52
C ILE A 137 -2.32 2.70 -1.04
N THR A 138 -3.13 3.17 -1.97
CA THR A 138 -4.36 3.89 -1.67
C THR A 138 -5.60 3.03 -1.93
N SER A 139 -6.48 3.39 -2.85
CA SER A 139 -7.70 2.64 -3.17
C SER A 139 -8.29 3.10 -4.50
N VAL A 140 -8.97 2.22 -5.23
CA VAL A 140 -9.86 2.60 -6.34
C VAL A 140 -10.89 3.65 -5.92
N SER A 141 -11.27 3.69 -4.64
CA SER A 141 -12.24 4.64 -4.10
C SER A 141 -11.81 6.10 -4.20
N VAL A 142 -10.54 6.37 -4.49
CA VAL A 142 -10.06 7.72 -4.84
C VAL A 142 -10.64 8.20 -6.19
N LYS A 143 -10.83 7.29 -7.14
CA LYS A 143 -11.42 7.58 -8.46
C LYS A 143 -12.92 7.31 -8.52
N SER A 144 -13.38 6.27 -7.83
CA SER A 144 -14.79 5.88 -7.76
C SER A 144 -15.19 5.67 -6.29
N PRO A 145 -15.62 6.72 -5.57
CA PRO A 145 -15.95 6.64 -4.16
C PRO A 145 -17.00 5.57 -3.86
N VAL A 146 -16.73 4.73 -2.85
CA VAL A 146 -17.64 3.69 -2.40
C VAL A 146 -18.46 4.24 -1.23
N PRO A 147 -19.81 4.20 -1.28
CA PRO A 147 -20.65 4.83 -0.26
C PRO A 147 -20.34 4.40 1.18
N GLN A 148 -20.08 3.12 1.40
CA GLN A 148 -19.78 2.58 2.73
C GLN A 148 -18.33 2.79 3.21
N LEU A 149 -17.50 3.48 2.42
CA LEU A 149 -16.09 3.70 2.73
C LEU A 149 -15.74 5.18 2.94
N GLY A 150 -16.67 6.00 3.46
CA GLY A 150 -16.51 7.44 3.61
C GLY A 150 -15.22 7.86 4.31
N LEU A 151 -14.83 7.20 5.39
CA LEU A 151 -13.56 7.44 6.10
C LEU A 151 -12.35 7.19 5.18
N SER A 152 -12.36 6.05 4.48
CA SER A 152 -11.27 5.69 3.54
C SER A 152 -11.24 6.61 2.33
N ASN A 153 -12.40 6.94 1.75
CA ASN A 153 -12.50 7.86 0.62
C ASN A 153 -11.85 9.21 0.95
N SER A 154 -12.19 9.77 2.11
CA SER A 154 -11.69 11.07 2.57
C SER A 154 -10.17 11.06 2.80
N ALA A 155 -9.67 10.10 3.59
CA ALA A 155 -8.26 10.05 3.96
C ALA A 155 -7.35 9.76 2.74
N ARG A 156 -7.74 8.82 1.88
CA ARG A 156 -6.93 8.43 0.72
C ARG A 156 -6.98 9.45 -0.41
N ALA A 157 -8.11 10.16 -0.60
CA ALA A 157 -8.18 11.29 -1.51
C ALA A 157 -7.29 12.45 -1.04
N GLY A 158 -7.25 12.73 0.26
CA GLY A 158 -6.34 13.71 0.86
C GLY A 158 -4.87 13.38 0.60
N LEU A 159 -4.44 12.13 0.83
CA LEU A 159 -3.10 11.68 0.49
C LEU A 159 -2.80 11.81 -1.00
N THR A 160 -3.75 11.45 -1.86
CA THR A 160 -3.60 11.55 -3.31
C THR A 160 -3.38 13.00 -3.76
N GLY A 161 -4.14 13.94 -3.18
CA GLY A 161 -3.96 15.38 -3.42
C GLY A 161 -2.58 15.90 -2.97
N TYR A 162 -2.11 15.48 -1.79
CA TYR A 162 -0.76 15.79 -1.31
C TYR A 162 0.32 15.28 -2.26
N VAL A 163 0.21 14.03 -2.71
CA VAL A 163 1.17 13.41 -3.64
C VAL A 163 1.20 14.13 -4.98
N ALA A 164 0.05 14.54 -5.51
CA ALA A 164 -0.04 15.27 -6.78
C ALA A 164 0.79 16.56 -6.79
N GLY A 165 0.85 17.28 -5.67
CA GLY A 165 1.70 18.48 -5.51
C GLY A 165 3.16 18.12 -5.23
N THR A 166 3.40 17.27 -4.22
CA THR A 166 4.74 16.96 -3.71
C THR A 166 5.61 16.24 -4.75
N SER A 167 5.04 15.31 -5.54
CA SER A 167 5.78 14.58 -6.57
C SER A 167 6.50 15.51 -7.56
N ARG A 168 5.88 16.63 -7.92
CA ARG A 168 6.46 17.63 -8.84
C ARG A 168 7.60 18.42 -8.22
N GLN A 169 7.58 18.62 -6.90
CA GLN A 169 8.62 19.36 -6.20
C GLN A 169 9.93 18.59 -6.07
N VAL A 170 9.84 17.24 -6.05
CA VAL A 170 11.01 16.37 -5.77
C VAL A 170 11.53 15.61 -6.99
N ALA A 171 10.77 15.57 -8.08
CA ALA A 171 11.11 14.77 -9.27
C ALA A 171 12.47 15.16 -9.88
N GLN A 172 12.79 16.45 -9.94
CA GLN A 172 14.09 16.94 -10.46
C GLN A 172 15.28 16.50 -9.59
N ARG A 173 15.03 16.08 -8.35
CA ARG A 173 16.04 15.54 -7.44
C ARG A 173 16.10 14.00 -7.50
N GLY A 174 15.52 13.37 -8.53
CA GLY A 174 15.54 11.93 -8.75
C GLY A 174 14.54 11.12 -7.90
N VAL A 175 13.68 11.77 -7.11
CA VAL A 175 12.69 11.11 -6.27
C VAL A 175 11.34 11.06 -6.97
N ILE A 176 10.82 9.85 -7.15
CA ILE A 176 9.55 9.59 -7.86
C ILE A 176 8.51 9.07 -6.85
N ILE A 177 7.36 9.71 -6.82
CA ILE A 177 6.24 9.34 -5.94
C ILE A 177 5.03 9.01 -6.80
N ASN A 178 4.44 7.82 -6.60
CA ASN A 178 3.19 7.39 -7.25
C ASN A 178 2.24 6.74 -6.25
N ASN A 179 0.97 6.66 -6.61
CA ASN A 179 -0.05 5.93 -5.88
C ASN A 179 -0.49 4.70 -6.66
N LEU A 180 -0.63 3.58 -5.96
CA LEU A 180 -1.15 2.33 -6.51
C LEU A 180 -2.53 2.07 -5.89
N LEU A 181 -3.55 1.96 -6.75
CA LEU A 181 -4.95 1.94 -6.38
C LEU A 181 -5.52 0.53 -6.54
N PRO A 182 -5.50 -0.30 -5.48
CA PRO A 182 -6.08 -1.62 -5.55
C PRO A 182 -7.60 -1.58 -5.69
N GLY A 183 -8.12 -2.43 -6.57
CA GLY A 183 -9.46 -2.96 -6.50
C GLY A 183 -9.55 -4.13 -5.52
N ILE A 184 -10.37 -5.13 -5.83
CA ILE A 184 -10.51 -6.31 -4.98
C ILE A 184 -9.40 -7.32 -5.32
N HIS A 185 -8.58 -7.64 -4.32
CA HIS A 185 -7.52 -8.65 -4.42
C HIS A 185 -7.79 -9.77 -3.41
N ALA A 186 -7.35 -10.99 -3.72
CA ALA A 186 -7.50 -12.19 -2.89
C ALA A 186 -6.63 -12.09 -1.62
N THR A 187 -7.16 -11.43 -0.60
CA THR A 187 -6.55 -11.21 0.70
C THR A 187 -7.50 -11.64 1.81
N ASP A 188 -7.02 -11.82 3.04
CA ASP A 188 -7.86 -12.13 4.20
C ASP A 188 -9.05 -11.16 4.34
N ARG A 189 -8.86 -9.89 3.96
CA ARG A 189 -9.91 -8.88 3.98
C ARG A 189 -11.01 -9.20 2.96
N ALA A 190 -10.66 -9.61 1.74
CA ALA A 190 -11.64 -9.99 0.72
C ALA A 190 -12.41 -11.24 1.15
N ILE A 191 -11.71 -12.25 1.67
CA ILE A 191 -12.31 -13.48 2.22
C ILE A 191 -13.26 -13.16 3.39
N SER A 192 -12.87 -12.25 4.26
CA SER A 192 -13.73 -11.81 5.38
C SER A 192 -15.01 -11.11 4.90
N LEU A 193 -14.92 -10.30 3.85
CA LEU A 193 -16.10 -9.67 3.25
C LEU A 193 -16.99 -10.69 2.53
N ASP A 194 -16.42 -11.66 1.82
CA ASP A 194 -17.20 -12.76 1.21
C ASP A 194 -17.96 -13.56 2.29
N ARG A 195 -17.29 -13.83 3.42
CA ARG A 195 -17.92 -14.49 4.56
C ARG A 195 -19.09 -13.67 5.15
N THR A 196 -18.96 -12.36 5.17
CA THR A 196 -20.04 -11.47 5.62
C THR A 196 -21.24 -11.53 4.67
N VAL A 197 -21.00 -11.50 3.36
CA VAL A 197 -22.05 -11.62 2.33
C VAL A 197 -22.71 -13.00 2.42
N SER A 198 -21.92 -14.08 2.47
CA SER A 198 -22.40 -15.46 2.63
C SER A 198 -23.34 -15.61 3.81
N LYS A 199 -22.95 -15.10 4.98
CA LYS A 199 -23.80 -15.15 6.19
C LYS A 199 -25.07 -14.30 6.07
N ALA A 200 -24.97 -13.10 5.54
CA ALA A 200 -26.09 -12.17 5.43
C ALA A 200 -27.16 -12.65 4.44
N GLN A 201 -26.74 -13.34 3.38
CA GLN A 201 -27.63 -13.83 2.33
C GLN A 201 -27.99 -15.32 2.46
N GLY A 202 -27.37 -16.07 3.37
CA GLY A 202 -27.59 -17.51 3.53
C GLY A 202 -27.10 -18.34 2.34
N ILE A 203 -26.05 -17.87 1.64
CA ILE A 203 -25.45 -18.53 0.49
C ILE A 203 -24.07 -19.10 0.82
N SER A 204 -23.53 -19.96 -0.03
CA SER A 204 -22.17 -20.51 0.12
C SER A 204 -21.09 -19.44 -0.06
N MET A 205 -19.88 -19.73 0.39
CA MET A 205 -18.70 -18.86 0.15
C MET A 205 -18.41 -18.71 -1.35
N ASP A 206 -18.55 -19.79 -2.12
CA ASP A 206 -18.29 -19.77 -3.57
C ASP A 206 -19.31 -18.88 -4.30
N GLU A 207 -20.59 -18.95 -3.91
CA GLU A 207 -21.63 -18.07 -4.45
C GLU A 207 -21.38 -16.60 -4.09
N ALA A 208 -20.99 -16.31 -2.85
CA ALA A 208 -20.63 -14.95 -2.42
C ALA A 208 -19.44 -14.41 -3.21
N THR A 209 -18.41 -15.23 -3.41
CA THR A 209 -17.23 -14.87 -4.22
C THR A 209 -17.62 -14.69 -5.69
N ALA A 210 -18.44 -15.57 -6.25
CA ALA A 210 -18.91 -15.46 -7.64
C ALA A 210 -19.73 -14.18 -7.87
N GLN A 211 -20.60 -13.81 -6.96
CA GLN A 211 -21.36 -12.55 -7.05
C GLN A 211 -20.43 -11.32 -7.08
N ARG A 212 -19.39 -11.31 -6.25
CA ARG A 212 -18.45 -10.19 -6.21
C ARG A 212 -17.52 -10.16 -7.40
N THR A 213 -17.02 -11.30 -7.87
CA THR A 213 -16.16 -11.36 -9.07
C THR A 213 -16.92 -11.03 -10.34
N ALA A 214 -18.22 -11.30 -10.41
CA ALA A 214 -19.08 -10.91 -11.55
C ALA A 214 -19.14 -9.39 -11.76
N THR A 215 -18.83 -8.58 -10.74
CA THR A 215 -18.76 -7.11 -10.88
C THR A 215 -17.42 -6.62 -11.44
N ILE A 216 -16.44 -7.51 -11.58
CA ILE A 216 -15.10 -7.21 -12.09
C ILE A 216 -15.00 -7.69 -13.55
N PRO A 217 -14.70 -6.83 -14.53
CA PRO A 217 -14.59 -7.26 -15.94
C PRO A 217 -13.60 -8.40 -16.16
N ALA A 218 -12.51 -8.48 -15.39
CA ALA A 218 -11.57 -9.60 -15.43
C ALA A 218 -12.14 -10.93 -14.88
N GLY A 219 -13.33 -10.93 -14.28
CA GLY A 219 -14.02 -12.13 -13.78
C GLY A 219 -13.41 -12.77 -12.53
N ARG A 220 -12.43 -12.13 -11.90
CA ARG A 220 -11.70 -12.66 -10.74
C ARG A 220 -11.14 -11.54 -9.85
N TYR A 221 -10.76 -11.90 -8.65
CA TYR A 221 -9.90 -11.04 -7.83
C TYR A 221 -8.48 -10.96 -8.43
N GLY A 222 -7.81 -9.82 -8.23
CA GLY A 222 -6.36 -9.73 -8.39
C GLY A 222 -5.64 -10.53 -7.31
N THR A 223 -4.37 -10.84 -7.52
CA THR A 223 -3.56 -11.52 -6.51
C THR A 223 -2.57 -10.55 -5.84
N PRO A 224 -2.10 -10.85 -4.61
CA PRO A 224 -1.04 -10.06 -3.98
C PRO A 224 0.25 -10.03 -4.82
N GLU A 225 0.53 -11.09 -5.59
CA GLU A 225 1.70 -11.19 -6.46
C GLU A 225 1.58 -10.24 -7.66
N GLU A 226 0.43 -10.16 -8.33
CA GLU A 226 0.17 -9.20 -9.42
C GLU A 226 0.33 -7.75 -8.91
N PHE A 227 -0.17 -7.49 -7.71
CA PHE A 227 -0.04 -6.19 -7.07
C PHE A 227 1.42 -5.87 -6.72
N GLY A 228 2.13 -6.83 -6.14
CA GLY A 228 3.55 -6.73 -5.78
C GLY A 228 4.44 -6.50 -7.01
N ALA A 229 4.21 -7.22 -8.09
CA ALA A 229 4.95 -7.04 -9.35
C ALA A 229 4.81 -5.61 -9.90
N THR A 230 3.60 -5.04 -9.85
CA THR A 230 3.39 -3.65 -10.27
C THR A 230 4.06 -2.66 -9.31
N CYS A 231 4.01 -2.92 -8.00
CA CYS A 231 4.73 -2.11 -7.01
C CYS A 231 6.24 -2.12 -7.28
N ALA A 232 6.84 -3.29 -7.50
CA ALA A 232 8.27 -3.43 -7.81
C ALA A 232 8.63 -2.74 -9.12
N PHE A 233 7.77 -2.81 -10.15
CA PHE A 233 7.95 -2.04 -11.38
C PHE A 233 7.96 -0.54 -11.13
N LEU A 234 7.04 0.00 -10.34
CA LEU A 234 7.00 1.42 -9.98
C LEU A 234 8.23 1.86 -9.18
N CYS A 235 8.84 0.95 -8.44
CA CYS A 235 10.09 1.17 -7.72
C CYS A 235 11.34 1.02 -8.61
N SER A 236 11.20 0.55 -9.86
CA SER A 236 12.31 0.25 -10.75
C SER A 236 12.95 1.51 -11.36
N GLN A 237 14.12 1.31 -12.00
CA GLN A 237 14.75 2.35 -12.84
C GLN A 237 13.89 2.70 -14.06
N HIS A 238 13.05 1.79 -14.53
CA HIS A 238 12.21 1.96 -15.72
C HIS A 238 11.01 2.88 -15.50
N ALA A 239 10.57 3.07 -14.26
CA ALA A 239 9.43 3.92 -13.91
C ALA A 239 9.82 5.39 -13.64
N GLY A 240 11.04 5.80 -13.94
CA GLY A 240 11.56 7.14 -13.65
C GLY A 240 10.80 8.30 -14.32
N TYR A 241 10.00 8.03 -15.35
CA TYR A 241 9.18 9.04 -16.03
C TYR A 241 7.68 8.98 -15.67
N ILE A 242 7.31 8.09 -14.74
CA ILE A 242 5.95 7.98 -14.19
C ILE A 242 5.92 8.77 -12.88
N VAL A 243 5.40 9.99 -12.89
CA VAL A 243 5.49 10.94 -11.77
C VAL A 243 4.11 11.39 -11.32
N GLY A 244 3.79 11.18 -10.04
CA GLY A 244 2.55 11.66 -9.41
C GLY A 244 1.29 10.98 -9.93
N GLN A 245 1.40 9.75 -10.44
CA GLN A 245 0.29 9.05 -11.06
C GLN A 245 -0.51 8.22 -10.06
N ASN A 246 -1.79 8.00 -10.41
CA ASN A 246 -2.74 7.16 -9.70
C ASN A 246 -3.02 5.93 -10.56
N ILE A 247 -2.32 4.84 -10.30
CA ILE A 247 -2.34 3.63 -11.15
C ILE A 247 -3.34 2.63 -10.58
N LEU A 248 -4.38 2.34 -11.37
CA LEU A 248 -5.43 1.37 -11.03
C LEU A 248 -4.95 -0.06 -11.25
N LEU A 249 -5.19 -0.92 -10.26
CA LEU A 249 -5.12 -2.38 -10.37
C LEU A 249 -6.43 -2.95 -9.85
N ASP A 250 -7.44 -3.03 -10.72
CA ASP A 250 -8.81 -3.33 -10.32
C ASP A 250 -9.56 -4.30 -11.27
N GLY A 251 -8.84 -4.90 -12.21
CA GLY A 251 -9.44 -5.81 -13.18
C GLY A 251 -10.44 -5.14 -14.12
N GLY A 252 -10.38 -3.80 -14.27
CA GLY A 252 -11.28 -3.01 -15.11
C GLY A 252 -12.58 -2.58 -14.41
N ALA A 253 -12.69 -2.76 -13.08
CA ALA A 253 -13.92 -2.45 -12.35
C ALA A 253 -14.27 -0.95 -12.37
N THR A 254 -13.25 -0.07 -12.46
CA THR A 254 -13.45 1.39 -12.53
C THR A 254 -13.51 1.83 -14.00
N ASN A 255 -14.68 2.23 -14.46
CA ASN A 255 -14.87 2.75 -15.81
C ASN A 255 -14.78 4.29 -15.79
N THR A 256 -13.57 4.82 -15.97
CA THR A 256 -13.31 6.26 -16.06
C THR A 256 -12.21 6.55 -17.07
N THR A 257 -12.31 7.68 -17.74
CA THR A 257 -11.30 8.16 -18.69
C THR A 257 -10.31 9.14 -18.06
N LEU A 258 -10.58 9.63 -16.83
CA LEU A 258 -9.75 10.61 -16.11
C LEU A 258 -9.46 10.16 -14.68
#